data_f8cf284ffdea18598359554a6616ced5
#
_entry.id   f8cf284ffdea18598359554a6616ced5
#
_cell.length_a   1.000
_cell.length_b   1.000
_cell.length_c   1.000
_cell.angle_alpha   90.00
_cell.angle_beta   90.00
_cell.angle_gamma   90.00
#
_symmetry.space_group_name_H-M   'P 1'
#
loop_
_entity.id
_entity.type
_entity.pdbx_description
1 polymer ?
#
loop_
_entity_poly.entity_id
_entity_poly.type
_entity_poly.pdbx_seq_one_letter_code
_entity_poly.pdbx_strand_id
1 'polypeptide(L)'
;VRGDSHAGRDARRQVSLFAQETLNQLLAEGFAVTASALSANLFTEGLSLDSLRPGTQLRIGDVVLELIEARKPCRNITRIDNRLPKRLFGQCGHLARIVEGGIVRSGDVIEIVVSETQMKLEFV
;
A
#
# COMPACT_ATOMS: atom_id res chain seq x y z
N VAL A 1 -10.21 -4.95 0.97
CA VAL A 1 -9.10 -5.61 0.27
C VAL A 1 -9.65 -6.64 -0.69
N ARG A 2 -9.20 -6.58 -1.89
CA ARG A 2 -9.50 -7.61 -2.85
C ARG A 2 -8.31 -8.56 -2.87
N GLY A 3 -8.52 -9.77 -2.37
CA GLY A 3 -7.48 -10.78 -2.41
C GLY A 3 -7.17 -11.14 -3.85
N ASP A 4 -5.95 -10.95 -4.23
CA ASP A 4 -5.51 -11.36 -5.56
C ASP A 4 -5.12 -12.82 -5.51
N SER A 5 -5.80 -13.65 -6.28
CA SER A 5 -5.52 -15.09 -6.31
C SER A 5 -4.12 -15.41 -6.82
N HIS A 6 -3.47 -14.43 -7.43
CA HIS A 6 -2.10 -14.61 -7.91
C HIS A 6 -1.05 -14.20 -6.88
N ALA A 7 -1.44 -13.63 -5.76
CA ALA A 7 -0.51 -13.29 -4.70
C ALA A 7 0.16 -14.58 -4.20
N GLY A 8 1.47 -14.59 -4.12
CA GLY A 8 2.24 -15.73 -3.65
C GLY A 8 2.72 -16.69 -4.72
N ARG A 9 2.26 -16.57 -5.96
CA ARG A 9 2.74 -17.43 -7.03
C ARG A 9 4.20 -17.13 -7.41
N ASP A 10 4.58 -15.88 -7.29
CA ASP A 10 5.92 -15.42 -7.63
C ASP A 10 6.39 -14.52 -6.51
N ALA A 11 7.44 -14.93 -5.79
CA ALA A 11 7.98 -14.17 -4.67
C ALA A 11 8.52 -12.81 -5.11
N ARG A 12 8.79 -12.62 -6.40
CA ARG A 12 9.24 -11.32 -6.92
C ARG A 12 8.10 -10.44 -7.36
N ARG A 13 6.89 -10.96 -7.32
CA ARG A 13 5.72 -10.19 -7.73
C ARG A 13 5.51 -9.02 -6.78
N GLN A 14 5.25 -7.87 -7.36
CA GLN A 14 4.99 -6.67 -6.59
C GLN A 14 3.50 -6.46 -6.41
N VAL A 15 3.14 -5.91 -5.28
CA VAL A 15 1.78 -5.46 -5.00
C VAL A 15 1.83 -4.00 -4.58
N SER A 16 0.75 -3.28 -4.82
CA SER A 16 0.66 -1.88 -4.45
C SER A 16 -0.37 -1.70 -3.36
N LEU A 17 -0.04 -0.85 -2.38
CA LEU A 17 -0.91 -0.51 -1.27
C LEU A 17 -1.27 0.97 -1.34
N PHE A 18 -2.51 1.28 -0.98
CA PHE A 18 -3.01 2.65 -0.96
C PHE A 18 -3.90 2.81 0.28
N ALA A 19 -3.79 3.96 0.93
CA ALA A 19 -4.60 4.22 2.12
C ALA A 19 -6.05 4.51 1.73
N GLN A 20 -6.98 3.76 2.30
CA GLN A 20 -8.40 3.99 2.07
C GLN A 20 -8.80 5.39 2.52
N GLU A 21 -8.17 5.89 3.59
CA GLU A 21 -8.43 7.23 4.09
C GLU A 21 -8.12 8.30 3.03
N THR A 22 -7.04 8.11 2.28
CA THR A 22 -6.69 9.05 1.22
C THR A 22 -7.74 9.04 0.10
N LEU A 23 -8.21 7.87 -0.27
CA LEU A 23 -9.30 7.78 -1.26
C LEU A 23 -10.54 8.49 -0.76
N ASN A 24 -10.89 8.28 0.51
CA ASN A 24 -12.06 8.94 1.12
C ASN A 24 -11.91 10.45 1.10
N GLN A 25 -10.70 10.95 1.37
CA GLN A 25 -10.42 12.40 1.32
C GLN A 25 -10.57 12.95 -0.08
N LEU A 26 -10.09 12.23 -1.09
CA LEU A 26 -10.22 12.68 -2.48
C LEU A 26 -11.68 12.78 -2.89
N LEU A 27 -12.50 11.82 -2.49
CA LEU A 27 -13.93 11.85 -2.79
C LEU A 27 -14.62 13.02 -2.08
N ALA A 28 -14.24 13.29 -0.84
CA ALA A 28 -14.77 14.43 -0.09
C ALA A 28 -14.35 15.77 -0.69
N GLU A 29 -13.19 15.83 -1.35
CA GLU A 29 -12.70 17.03 -2.02
C GLU A 29 -13.32 17.22 -3.41
N GLY A 30 -14.14 16.28 -3.85
CA GLY A 30 -14.85 16.40 -5.11
C GLY A 30 -14.16 15.76 -6.32
N PHE A 31 -13.08 15.01 -6.11
CA PHE A 31 -12.43 14.28 -7.21
C PHE A 31 -13.27 13.08 -7.61
N ALA A 32 -13.50 12.93 -8.90
CA ALA A 32 -14.27 11.79 -9.44
C ALA A 32 -13.32 10.62 -9.69
N VAL A 33 -12.80 10.03 -8.62
CA VAL A 33 -11.81 8.95 -8.71
C VAL A 33 -12.38 7.68 -8.10
N THR A 34 -12.07 6.54 -8.70
CA THR A 34 -12.50 5.23 -8.20
C THR A 34 -11.28 4.46 -7.67
N ALA A 35 -11.55 3.43 -6.86
CA ALA A 35 -10.49 2.57 -6.36
C ALA A 35 -9.69 1.94 -7.49
N SER A 36 -10.37 1.47 -8.55
CA SER A 36 -9.68 0.84 -9.67
C SER A 36 -8.81 1.82 -10.46
N ALA A 37 -9.18 3.08 -10.50
CA ALA A 37 -8.39 4.10 -11.19
C ALA A 37 -7.05 4.34 -10.50
N LEU A 38 -6.95 4.08 -9.20
CA LEU A 38 -5.72 4.22 -8.44
C LEU A 38 -4.77 3.03 -8.65
N SER A 39 -5.25 1.98 -9.27
CA SER A 39 -4.45 0.79 -9.62
C SER A 39 -3.77 0.14 -8.42
N ALA A 40 -4.39 0.22 -7.24
CA ALA A 40 -3.85 -0.41 -6.05
C ALA A 40 -4.41 -1.82 -5.90
N ASN A 41 -3.58 -2.74 -5.42
CA ASN A 41 -3.99 -4.10 -5.14
C ASN A 41 -4.67 -4.20 -3.78
N LEU A 42 -4.18 -3.44 -2.80
CA LEU A 42 -4.68 -3.48 -1.43
C LEU A 42 -4.95 -2.06 -0.94
N PHE A 43 -6.09 -1.88 -0.27
CA PHE A 43 -6.42 -0.64 0.41
C PHE A 43 -6.34 -0.87 1.91
N THR A 44 -5.63 0.02 2.62
CA THR A 44 -5.38 -0.11 4.05
C THR A 44 -6.20 0.89 4.84
N GLU A 45 -6.57 0.53 6.06
CA GLU A 45 -7.24 1.44 7.00
C GLU A 45 -6.53 1.42 8.35
N GLY A 46 -6.48 2.57 8.99
CA GLY A 46 -5.92 2.69 10.34
C GLY A 46 -4.41 2.64 10.39
N LEU A 47 -3.74 2.69 9.25
CA LEU A 47 -2.29 2.62 9.16
C LEU A 47 -1.78 3.91 8.51
N SER A 48 -0.79 4.54 9.14
CA SER A 48 -0.13 5.72 8.56
C SER A 48 0.81 5.28 7.46
N LEU A 49 0.23 4.82 6.36
CA LEU A 49 0.96 4.17 5.27
C LEU A 49 2.06 5.06 4.69
N ASP A 50 1.76 6.35 4.52
CA ASP A 50 2.69 7.27 3.90
C ASP A 50 3.91 7.60 4.77
N SER A 51 3.85 7.27 6.06
CA SER A 51 4.97 7.50 6.97
C SER A 51 5.90 6.29 7.09
N LEU A 52 5.55 5.16 6.48
CA LEU A 52 6.37 3.96 6.54
C LEU A 52 7.54 4.07 5.57
N ARG A 53 8.64 3.44 5.93
CA ARG A 53 9.88 3.49 5.13
C ARG A 53 10.05 2.22 4.31
N PRO A 54 10.79 2.30 3.20
CA PRO A 54 11.20 1.09 2.49
C PRO A 54 11.90 0.12 3.43
N GLY A 55 11.66 -1.16 3.23
CA GLY A 55 12.19 -2.22 4.09
C GLY A 55 11.26 -2.62 5.22
N THR A 56 10.24 -1.82 5.51
CA THR A 56 9.22 -2.18 6.51
C THR A 56 8.47 -3.40 6.03
N GLN A 57 8.28 -4.37 6.92
CA GLN A 57 7.51 -5.57 6.61
C GLN A 57 6.15 -5.49 7.27
N LEU A 58 5.14 -5.92 6.53
CA LEU A 58 3.76 -5.96 6.99
C LEU A 58 3.24 -7.39 6.87
N ARG A 59 2.60 -7.87 7.93
CA ARG A 59 1.88 -9.14 7.90
C ARG A 59 0.39 -8.85 7.74
N ILE A 60 -0.21 -9.43 6.71
CA ILE A 60 -1.63 -9.27 6.42
C ILE A 60 -2.19 -10.66 6.20
N GLY A 61 -3.00 -11.17 7.14
CA GLY A 61 -3.44 -12.56 7.06
C GLY A 61 -2.24 -13.50 7.03
N ASP A 62 -2.15 -14.33 6.01
CA ASP A 62 -1.04 -15.28 5.84
C ASP A 62 0.12 -14.69 5.04
N VAL A 63 -0.01 -13.46 4.56
CA VAL A 63 0.95 -12.86 3.65
C VAL A 63 1.89 -11.94 4.39
N VAL A 64 3.18 -11.97 4.03
CA VAL A 64 4.16 -10.99 4.51
C VAL A 64 4.65 -10.20 3.31
N LEU A 65 4.55 -8.89 3.40
CA LEU A 65 4.99 -7.97 2.37
C LEU A 65 6.15 -7.13 2.91
N GLU A 66 7.06 -6.77 2.03
CA GLU A 66 8.12 -5.82 2.36
C GLU A 66 7.98 -4.61 1.46
N LEU A 67 7.88 -3.43 2.05
CA LEU A 67 7.76 -2.19 1.29
C LEU A 67 9.06 -1.92 0.53
N ILE A 68 8.93 -1.64 -0.76
CA ILE A 68 10.08 -1.39 -1.63
C ILE A 68 10.32 0.11 -1.76
N GLU A 69 9.27 0.83 -2.17
CA GLU A 69 9.38 2.27 -2.39
C GLU A 69 8.01 2.92 -2.38
N ALA A 70 7.99 4.23 -2.12
CA ALA A 70 6.77 5.00 -2.25
C ALA A 70 6.42 5.11 -3.73
N ARG A 71 5.13 4.97 -4.04
CA ARG A 71 4.64 5.08 -5.40
C ARG A 71 4.59 6.54 -5.84
N LYS A 72 4.90 6.74 -7.12
CA LYS A 72 4.69 8.03 -7.76
C LYS A 72 3.31 8.05 -8.41
N PRO A 73 2.68 9.22 -8.56
CA PRO A 73 1.40 9.30 -9.23
C PRO A 73 1.46 8.69 -10.63
N CYS A 74 0.45 7.89 -10.95
CA CYS A 74 0.36 7.23 -12.25
C CYS A 74 -0.12 8.23 -13.31
N ARG A 75 0.38 8.08 -14.54
CA ARG A 75 -0.06 8.92 -15.65
C ARG A 75 -1.56 8.87 -15.89
N ASN A 76 -2.17 7.71 -15.64
CA ASN A 76 -3.58 7.53 -15.94
C ASN A 76 -4.49 8.41 -15.08
N ILE A 77 -4.05 8.82 -13.89
CA ILE A 77 -4.88 9.66 -13.04
C ILE A 77 -4.99 11.09 -13.57
N THR A 78 -4.07 11.53 -14.41
CA THR A 78 -4.13 12.83 -15.04
C THR A 78 -5.38 12.94 -15.94
N ARG A 79 -5.80 11.83 -16.53
CA ARG A 79 -6.99 11.79 -17.39
C ARG A 79 -8.28 12.00 -16.60
N ILE A 80 -8.27 11.64 -15.32
CA ILE A 80 -9.42 11.81 -14.44
C ILE A 80 -9.50 13.26 -14.00
N ASP A 81 -8.36 13.80 -13.55
CA ASP A 81 -8.25 15.17 -13.10
C ASP A 81 -6.77 15.54 -13.10
N ASN A 82 -6.43 16.60 -13.84
CA ASN A 82 -5.02 16.99 -13.96
C ASN A 82 -4.44 17.55 -12.67
N ARG A 83 -5.25 17.77 -11.63
CA ARG A 83 -4.77 18.20 -10.31
C ARG A 83 -4.34 17.02 -9.44
N LEU A 84 -4.75 15.79 -9.79
CA LEU A 84 -4.49 14.60 -8.96
C LEU A 84 -3.01 14.30 -8.76
N PRO A 85 -2.14 14.37 -9.78
CA PRO A 85 -0.73 14.04 -9.55
C PRO A 85 -0.10 14.91 -8.45
N LYS A 86 -0.39 16.19 -8.45
CA LYS A 86 0.14 17.10 -7.45
C LYS A 86 -0.51 16.85 -6.09
N ARG A 87 -1.82 16.62 -6.07
CA ARG A 87 -2.57 16.36 -4.84
C ARG A 87 -2.09 15.09 -4.14
N LEU A 88 -1.75 14.07 -4.93
CA LEU A 88 -1.32 12.77 -4.40
C LEU A 88 0.17 12.63 -4.22
N PHE A 89 0.94 13.68 -4.50
CA PHE A 89 2.38 13.61 -4.30
C PHE A 89 2.69 13.26 -2.85
N GLY A 90 3.44 12.17 -2.64
CA GLY A 90 3.74 11.67 -1.32
C GLY A 90 2.62 10.87 -0.67
N GLN A 91 1.46 10.71 -1.31
CA GLN A 91 0.31 10.00 -0.76
C GLN A 91 -0.21 8.90 -1.69
N CYS A 92 0.62 8.44 -2.61
CA CYS A 92 0.25 7.38 -3.55
C CYS A 92 0.45 5.97 -3.01
N GLY A 93 0.76 5.83 -1.72
CA GLY A 93 1.00 4.54 -1.12
C GLY A 93 2.37 3.98 -1.44
N HIS A 94 2.48 2.67 -1.41
CA HIS A 94 3.76 1.99 -1.57
C HIS A 94 3.66 0.82 -2.54
N LEU A 95 4.79 0.52 -3.18
CA LEU A 95 5.01 -0.78 -3.80
C LEU A 95 5.66 -1.70 -2.79
N ALA A 96 5.26 -2.95 -2.79
CA ALA A 96 5.80 -3.95 -1.89
C ALA A 96 6.07 -5.24 -2.67
N ARG A 97 7.02 -6.04 -2.18
CA ARG A 97 7.24 -7.37 -2.71
C ARG A 97 6.67 -8.39 -1.74
N ILE A 98 6.30 -9.55 -2.27
CA ILE A 98 5.78 -10.63 -1.46
C ILE A 98 6.95 -11.42 -0.87
N VAL A 99 7.06 -11.42 0.47
CA VAL A 99 8.07 -12.21 1.18
C VAL A 99 7.54 -13.59 1.44
N GLU A 100 6.31 -13.69 1.95
CA GLU A 100 5.61 -14.95 2.12
C GLU A 100 4.25 -14.84 1.47
N GLY A 101 3.94 -15.76 0.57
CA GLY A 101 2.66 -15.78 -0.11
C GLY A 101 1.56 -16.37 0.76
N GLY A 102 0.34 -16.24 0.30
CA GLY A 102 -0.83 -16.74 0.99
C GLY A 102 -2.08 -16.03 0.52
N ILE A 103 -3.10 -16.07 1.35
CA ILE A 103 -4.40 -15.47 1.05
C ILE A 103 -4.62 -14.26 1.94
N VAL A 104 -5.02 -13.16 1.32
CA VAL A 104 -5.45 -11.95 2.02
C VAL A 104 -6.93 -11.74 1.76
N ARG A 105 -7.67 -11.50 2.82
CA ARG A 105 -9.11 -11.26 2.75
C ARG A 105 -9.43 -9.86 3.24
N SER A 106 -10.52 -9.32 2.73
CA SER A 106 -11.04 -8.05 3.24
C SER A 106 -11.29 -8.16 4.75
N GLY A 107 -10.80 -7.18 5.49
CA GLY A 107 -10.93 -7.17 6.94
C GLY A 107 -9.74 -7.78 7.68
N ASP A 108 -8.78 -8.35 6.98
CA ASP A 108 -7.59 -8.89 7.63
C ASP A 108 -6.81 -7.78 8.32
N VAL A 109 -6.31 -8.08 9.52
CA VAL A 109 -5.52 -7.15 10.31
C VAL A 109 -4.12 -7.01 9.70
N ILE A 110 -3.62 -5.79 9.68
CA ILE A 110 -2.27 -5.49 9.23
C ILE A 110 -1.38 -5.28 10.45
N GLU A 111 -0.29 -6.03 10.53
CA GLU A 111 0.68 -5.89 11.61
C GLU A 111 2.02 -5.48 11.02
N ILE A 112 2.69 -4.53 11.69
CA ILE A 112 4.06 -4.16 11.33
C ILE A 112 4.98 -5.17 12.00
N VAL A 113 5.81 -5.83 11.19
CA VAL A 113 6.76 -6.82 11.68
C VAL A 113 8.03 -6.08 12.11
N VAL A 114 8.42 -6.24 13.37
CA VAL A 114 9.62 -5.61 13.91
C VAL A 114 10.67 -6.68 14.09
N SER A 115 11.84 -6.51 13.44
CA SER A 115 12.94 -7.45 13.56
C SER A 115 13.77 -7.14 14.81
N GLU A 116 14.50 -8.15 15.30
CA GLU A 116 15.43 -7.94 16.41
C GLU A 116 16.48 -6.88 16.09
N THR A 117 16.92 -6.85 14.84
CA THR A 117 17.90 -5.87 14.42
C THR A 117 17.38 -4.45 14.58
N GLN A 118 16.13 -4.23 14.23
CA GLN A 118 15.52 -2.93 14.41
C GLN A 118 15.36 -2.57 15.87
N MET A 119 15.00 -3.55 16.69
CA MET A 119 14.88 -3.32 18.13
C MET A 119 16.21 -2.95 18.76
N LYS A 120 17.29 -3.60 18.36
CA LYS A 120 18.62 -3.27 18.86
C LYS A 120 19.03 -1.85 18.52
N LEU A 121 18.68 -1.40 17.33
CA LEU A 121 19.02 -0.04 16.91
C LEU A 121 18.30 1.02 17.73
N GLU A 122 17.15 0.71 18.26
CA GLU A 122 16.39 1.63 19.09
C GLU A 122 17.03 1.89 20.44
N PHE A 123 17.90 1.00 20.90
CA PHE A 123 18.56 1.11 22.20
C PHE A 123 19.98 1.64 22.14
N VAL A 124 20.46 1.96 20.98
CA VAL A 124 21.83 2.46 20.81
C VAL A 124 21.94 3.97 21.00
#